data_20e3d508dc4f8db552261d847c1c1870
#
_entry.id   20e3d508dc4f8db552261d847c1c1870
#
_cell.length_a   1.000
_cell.length_b   1.000
_cell.length_c   1.000
_cell.angle_alpha   90.00
_cell.angle_beta   90.00
_cell.angle_gamma   90.00
#
_symmetry.space_group_name_H-M   'P 1'
#
loop_
_entity.id
_entity.type
_entity.pdbx_description
1 polymer ?
#
loop_
_entity_poly.entity_id
_entity_poly.type
_entity_poly.pdbx_seq_one_letter_code
_entity_poly.pdbx_strand_id
1 'polypeptide(L)'
;MIGPENHRWVVGDQFGLAFPADPVGLRSGGTRFLTDAFRVAGVLGDDNSVTRIKEFREVAGGSTGRKVAMEVEYDKAVAGLHTDLFVKFSRDLDNPIRDRGRTQMEPDVRFASLSRVPEFPIAVPYVQFADYQHRSGTRMLITERIRYGDKGIERHYHKCLDYEMPEPLDHYRALLTALARLAGTHRSGCLPAGLTSRFPLDVAAATVGDRAPLSPDKLERRFTQLAEFVATHPALLPANVGSPEFLARLREDVPRIAHHEHTIAGQLAADSDYLALCHWNANIDNAWFWRRGDDVLHCGLMDWGCVGQMNMGMAIWGAMSGAETDMCGTAISTNCCTCSSPKSIAAAVRTSIRIGCAGTHCSTPP
;
A
#
# COMPACT_ATOMS: atom_id res chain seq x y z
N MET A 1 36.52 -12.21 13.07
CA MET A 1 35.62 -11.48 13.97
C MET A 1 35.26 -10.20 13.23
N ILE A 2 34.04 -10.13 12.73
CA ILE A 2 33.50 -8.94 12.05
C ILE A 2 33.01 -8.02 13.17
N GLY A 3 33.59 -6.83 13.26
CA GLY A 3 33.30 -5.86 14.32
C GLY A 3 31.83 -5.38 14.30
N PRO A 4 31.33 -4.81 15.40
CA PRO A 4 29.93 -4.40 15.55
C PRO A 4 29.45 -3.35 14.51
N GLU A 5 30.34 -2.70 13.77
CA GLU A 5 29.99 -1.73 12.73
C GLU A 5 29.53 -2.36 11.40
N ASN A 6 29.88 -3.62 11.13
CA ASN A 6 29.54 -4.28 9.86
C ASN A 6 28.11 -4.86 9.79
N HIS A 7 27.35 -4.85 10.89
CA HIS A 7 25.98 -5.37 10.92
C HIS A 7 24.92 -4.41 10.37
N ARG A 8 25.28 -3.18 10.04
CA ARG A 8 24.36 -2.13 9.57
C ARG A 8 24.26 -1.99 8.05
N TRP A 9 25.02 -2.78 7.30
CA TRP A 9 25.04 -2.77 5.84
C TRP A 9 24.78 -4.17 5.29
N VAL A 10 24.02 -4.23 4.21
CA VAL A 10 23.73 -5.47 3.48
C VAL A 10 23.92 -5.24 1.99
N VAL A 11 24.29 -6.29 1.25
CA VAL A 11 24.39 -6.22 -0.21
C VAL A 11 23.00 -6.51 -0.79
N GLY A 12 22.50 -5.59 -1.60
CA GLY A 12 21.20 -5.71 -2.23
C GLY A 12 21.18 -6.75 -3.34
N ASP A 13 20.07 -7.46 -3.46
CA ASP A 13 19.91 -8.51 -4.46
C ASP A 13 19.64 -7.94 -5.87
N GLN A 14 19.11 -6.71 -5.97
CA GLN A 14 18.76 -6.11 -7.25
C GLN A 14 19.96 -5.42 -7.91
N PHE A 15 20.70 -4.61 -7.18
CA PHE A 15 21.78 -3.79 -7.72
C PHE A 15 23.18 -4.27 -7.34
N GLY A 16 23.30 -5.20 -6.39
CA GLY A 16 24.61 -5.61 -5.85
C GLY A 16 25.31 -4.51 -5.04
N LEU A 17 24.66 -3.39 -4.79
CA LEU A 17 25.18 -2.30 -3.99
C LEU A 17 24.99 -2.62 -2.50
N ALA A 18 26.03 -2.35 -1.70
CA ALA A 18 25.87 -2.37 -0.25
C ALA A 18 25.03 -1.16 0.18
N PHE A 19 23.95 -1.40 0.92
CA PHE A 19 23.08 -0.35 1.44
C PHE A 19 22.86 -0.46 2.95
N PRO A 20 22.62 0.67 3.65
CA PRO A 20 22.44 0.66 5.09
C PRO A 20 21.10 0.03 5.50
N ALA A 21 21.12 -0.77 6.56
CA ALA A 21 19.93 -1.45 7.10
C ALA A 21 19.09 -0.55 8.02
N ASP A 22 19.62 0.59 8.44
CA ASP A 22 19.01 1.49 9.42
C ASP A 22 19.37 2.97 9.18
N PRO A 23 18.69 3.92 9.85
CA PRO A 23 18.97 5.36 9.72
C PRO A 23 20.38 5.77 10.14
N VAL A 24 21.02 5.06 11.09
CA VAL A 24 22.38 5.40 11.54
C VAL A 24 23.37 5.06 10.43
N GLY A 25 23.22 3.89 9.81
CA GLY A 25 24.00 3.49 8.65
C GLY A 25 23.83 4.46 7.47
N LEU A 26 22.59 4.92 7.20
CA LEU A 26 22.33 5.91 6.15
C LEU A 26 23.02 7.24 6.43
N ARG A 27 22.95 7.72 7.67
CA ARG A 27 23.65 8.96 8.07
C ARG A 27 25.17 8.84 7.89
N SER A 28 25.73 7.67 8.24
CA SER A 28 27.14 7.39 8.08
C SER A 28 27.56 7.29 6.59
N GLY A 29 26.72 6.68 5.75
CA GLY A 29 26.96 6.60 4.30
C GLY A 29 26.89 7.95 3.60
N GLY A 30 26.05 8.82 4.12
CA GLY A 30 25.93 10.23 3.72
C GLY A 30 25.68 10.44 2.23
N THR A 31 26.22 11.53 1.70
CA THR A 31 26.04 11.93 0.30
C THR A 31 26.68 10.96 -0.69
N ARG A 32 27.76 10.29 -0.29
CA ARG A 32 28.44 9.30 -1.14
C ARG A 32 27.53 8.12 -1.43
N PHE A 33 26.97 7.51 -0.38
CA PHE A 33 26.05 6.39 -0.57
C PHE A 33 24.84 6.80 -1.43
N LEU A 34 24.23 7.98 -1.16
CA LEU A 34 23.08 8.45 -1.93
C LEU A 34 23.43 8.65 -3.41
N THR A 35 24.60 9.21 -3.71
CA THR A 35 25.08 9.38 -5.08
C THR A 35 25.21 8.02 -5.78
N ASP A 36 25.87 7.06 -5.14
CA ASP A 36 26.07 5.72 -5.70
C ASP A 36 24.74 5.00 -5.90
N ALA A 37 23.84 5.08 -4.92
CA ALA A 37 22.49 4.47 -4.96
C ALA A 37 21.62 5.05 -6.08
N PHE A 38 21.63 6.37 -6.26
CA PHE A 38 20.81 7.02 -7.30
C PHE A 38 21.39 6.81 -8.69
N ARG A 39 22.70 6.71 -8.84
CA ARG A 39 23.35 6.36 -10.11
C ARG A 39 23.02 4.92 -10.52
N VAL A 40 23.22 3.95 -9.62
CA VAL A 40 22.94 2.54 -9.95
C VAL A 40 21.45 2.31 -10.22
N ALA A 41 20.58 3.11 -9.62
CA ALA A 41 19.13 3.10 -9.89
C ALA A 41 18.74 3.85 -11.19
N GLY A 42 19.70 4.45 -11.90
CA GLY A 42 19.47 5.19 -13.14
C GLY A 42 18.70 6.50 -12.98
N VAL A 43 18.70 7.07 -11.77
CA VAL A 43 18.00 8.33 -11.45
C VAL A 43 18.92 9.51 -11.55
N LEU A 44 20.19 9.32 -11.23
CA LEU A 44 21.24 10.34 -11.26
C LEU A 44 22.25 10.02 -12.36
N GLY A 45 22.59 11.03 -13.18
CA GLY A 45 23.65 10.89 -14.18
C GLY A 45 25.05 10.82 -13.54
N ASP A 46 26.00 10.25 -14.25
CA ASP A 46 27.38 10.09 -13.77
C ASP A 46 28.08 11.42 -13.49
N ASP A 47 27.65 12.49 -14.17
CA ASP A 47 28.17 13.85 -14.04
C ASP A 47 27.47 14.68 -12.96
N ASN A 48 26.59 14.08 -12.15
CA ASN A 48 25.87 14.73 -11.08
C ASN A 48 26.05 13.95 -9.76
N SER A 49 25.89 14.62 -8.62
CA SER A 49 26.06 14.02 -7.30
C SER A 49 25.15 14.65 -6.27
N VAL A 50 24.86 13.92 -5.19
CA VAL A 50 24.29 14.49 -3.98
C VAL A 50 25.40 15.20 -3.22
N THR A 51 25.27 16.51 -3.01
CA THR A 51 26.31 17.35 -2.39
C THR A 51 26.06 17.58 -0.90
N ARG A 52 24.80 17.57 -0.48
CA ARG A 52 24.45 17.88 0.90
C ARG A 52 23.16 17.19 1.33
N ILE A 53 23.08 16.80 2.59
CA ILE A 53 21.85 16.42 3.30
C ILE A 53 21.47 17.60 4.21
N LYS A 54 20.37 18.27 3.91
CA LYS A 54 19.89 19.46 4.66
C LYS A 54 19.04 19.08 5.86
N GLU A 55 18.10 18.14 5.65
CA GLU A 55 17.23 17.60 6.68
C GLU A 55 17.48 16.10 6.80
N PHE A 56 17.53 15.60 8.01
CA PHE A 56 17.53 14.17 8.29
C PHE A 56 16.81 13.93 9.62
N ARG A 57 15.56 13.53 9.55
CA ARG A 57 14.70 13.37 10.71
C ARG A 57 14.00 12.01 10.68
N GLU A 58 14.18 11.24 11.73
CA GLU A 58 13.40 10.02 11.90
C GLU A 58 11.92 10.35 12.13
N VAL A 59 11.05 9.58 11.50
CA VAL A 59 9.60 9.74 11.56
C VAL A 59 9.02 8.56 12.33
N ALA A 60 8.32 8.85 13.41
CA ALA A 60 7.63 7.85 14.20
C ALA A 60 6.39 7.30 13.47
N GLY A 61 6.00 6.08 13.79
CA GLY A 61 4.78 5.45 13.30
C GLY A 61 5.00 4.40 12.22
N GLY A 62 3.94 3.65 11.95
CA GLY A 62 3.91 2.50 11.04
C GLY A 62 4.41 1.19 11.66
N SER A 63 3.97 0.07 11.06
CA SER A 63 4.12 -1.28 11.64
C SER A 63 5.31 -2.06 11.07
N THR A 64 5.89 -1.62 9.92
CA THR A 64 6.80 -2.48 9.15
C THR A 64 8.29 -2.15 9.28
N GLY A 65 8.66 -0.97 9.82
CA GLY A 65 10.07 -0.60 9.95
C GLY A 65 10.28 0.85 10.30
N ARG A 66 11.56 1.30 10.25
CA ARG A 66 11.95 2.69 10.54
C ARG A 66 11.79 3.57 9.31
N LYS A 67 11.65 4.86 9.53
CA LYS A 67 11.41 5.85 8.48
C LYS A 67 12.21 7.10 8.72
N VAL A 68 12.67 7.74 7.63
CA VAL A 68 13.38 9.02 7.66
C VAL A 68 12.77 9.96 6.64
N ALA A 69 12.48 11.18 7.06
CA ALA A 69 12.30 12.32 6.17
C ALA A 69 13.65 12.98 5.95
N MET A 70 14.00 13.23 4.71
CA MET A 70 15.30 13.73 4.32
C MET A 70 15.17 14.78 3.21
N GLU A 71 15.96 15.86 3.29
CA GLU A 71 16.10 16.82 2.20
C GLU A 71 17.56 16.81 1.72
N VAL A 72 17.75 16.76 0.39
CA VAL A 72 19.07 16.71 -0.23
C VAL A 72 19.27 17.84 -1.23
N GLU A 73 20.54 18.18 -1.49
CA GLU A 73 20.97 19.03 -2.59
C GLU A 73 21.80 18.22 -3.58
N TYR A 74 21.64 18.55 -4.84
CA TYR A 74 22.42 18.00 -5.94
C TYR A 74 23.39 19.03 -6.48
N ASP A 75 24.51 18.58 -7.06
CA ASP A 75 25.45 19.46 -7.76
C ASP A 75 24.79 20.19 -8.93
N LYS A 76 23.96 19.46 -9.69
CA LYS A 76 23.18 20.00 -10.81
C LYS A 76 21.70 19.79 -10.59
N ALA A 77 20.94 20.88 -10.70
CA ALA A 77 19.47 20.81 -10.71
C ALA A 77 19.02 20.22 -12.04
N VAL A 78 18.34 19.08 -12.02
CA VAL A 78 17.78 18.41 -13.19
C VAL A 78 16.29 18.23 -12.98
N ALA A 79 15.50 18.47 -14.03
CA ALA A 79 14.06 18.25 -13.99
C ALA A 79 13.76 16.78 -13.64
N GLY A 80 12.84 16.55 -12.70
CA GLY A 80 12.49 15.21 -12.22
C GLY A 80 13.35 14.67 -11.06
N LEU A 81 14.43 15.36 -10.66
CA LEU A 81 15.13 15.05 -9.41
C LEU A 81 14.39 15.65 -8.21
N HIS A 82 13.97 14.78 -7.32
CA HIS A 82 13.31 15.18 -6.08
C HIS A 82 14.35 15.44 -4.98
N THR A 83 14.23 16.59 -4.33
CA THR A 83 15.09 16.97 -3.19
C THR A 83 14.51 16.55 -1.85
N ASP A 84 13.19 16.50 -1.76
CA ASP A 84 12.46 16.01 -0.60
C ASP A 84 12.24 14.52 -0.71
N LEU A 85 12.79 13.77 0.23
CA LEU A 85 12.84 12.32 0.18
C LEU A 85 12.22 11.70 1.44
N PHE A 86 11.65 10.53 1.24
CA PHE A 86 11.14 9.67 2.30
C PHE A 86 11.79 8.30 2.21
N VAL A 87 12.43 7.88 3.29
CA VAL A 87 13.19 6.63 3.33
C VAL A 87 12.47 5.64 4.24
N LYS A 88 12.22 4.43 3.73
CA LYS A 88 11.69 3.31 4.51
C LYS A 88 12.77 2.24 4.66
N PHE A 89 12.95 1.77 5.89
CA PHE A 89 13.78 0.63 6.25
C PHE A 89 12.93 -0.55 6.73
N SER A 90 13.53 -1.72 6.82
CA SER A 90 13.03 -2.79 7.67
C SER A 90 13.13 -2.41 9.15
N ARG A 91 12.56 -3.22 10.03
CA ARG A 91 12.87 -3.15 11.47
C ARG A 91 14.33 -3.50 11.69
N ASP A 92 14.89 -3.03 12.80
CA ASP A 92 16.27 -3.32 13.16
C ASP A 92 16.53 -4.83 13.21
N LEU A 93 17.77 -5.24 12.92
CA LEU A 93 18.14 -6.66 12.78
C LEU A 93 17.91 -7.49 14.05
N ASP A 94 17.95 -6.87 15.21
CA ASP A 94 17.72 -7.47 16.53
C ASP A 94 16.26 -7.39 17.02
N ASN A 95 15.38 -6.79 16.23
CA ASN A 95 13.97 -6.63 16.61
C ASN A 95 13.25 -7.99 16.57
N PRO A 96 12.65 -8.47 17.69
CA PRO A 96 12.07 -9.81 17.79
C PRO A 96 10.85 -10.04 16.88
N ILE A 97 10.22 -8.96 16.41
CA ILE A 97 9.08 -9.06 15.50
C ILE A 97 9.44 -8.60 14.07
N ARG A 98 10.74 -8.54 13.76
CA ARG A 98 11.24 -8.08 12.46
C ARG A 98 10.59 -8.81 11.29
N ASP A 99 10.55 -10.13 11.36
CA ASP A 99 10.08 -10.96 10.26
C ASP A 99 8.56 -10.91 10.04
N ARG A 100 7.81 -10.37 10.99
CA ARG A 100 6.36 -10.21 10.84
C ARG A 100 5.96 -9.36 9.62
N GLY A 101 6.76 -8.34 9.29
CA GLY A 101 6.53 -7.48 8.12
C GLY A 101 7.27 -7.91 6.84
N ARG A 102 8.02 -9.02 6.88
CA ARG A 102 8.91 -9.44 5.77
C ARG A 102 8.17 -9.61 4.45
N THR A 103 6.98 -10.19 4.49
CA THR A 103 6.13 -10.41 3.30
C THR A 103 5.63 -9.14 2.62
N GLN A 104 5.67 -8.01 3.33
CA GLN A 104 5.25 -6.71 2.80
C GLN A 104 6.43 -5.86 2.31
N MET A 105 7.66 -6.24 2.64
CA MET A 105 8.84 -5.43 2.32
C MET A 105 9.32 -5.67 0.90
N GLU A 106 9.36 -6.91 0.46
CA GLU A 106 9.84 -7.26 -0.87
C GLU A 106 8.88 -6.80 -1.98
N PRO A 107 7.54 -6.99 -1.88
CA PRO A 107 6.59 -6.42 -2.83
C PRO A 107 6.70 -4.90 -3.00
N ASP A 108 6.90 -4.15 -1.91
CA ASP A 108 7.10 -2.67 -1.94
C ASP A 108 8.35 -2.28 -2.77
N VAL A 109 9.43 -3.06 -2.66
CA VAL A 109 10.65 -2.87 -3.47
C VAL A 109 10.46 -3.31 -4.92
N ARG A 110 9.84 -4.47 -5.17
CA ARG A 110 9.56 -4.95 -6.53
C ARG A 110 8.66 -3.98 -7.30
N PHE A 111 7.74 -3.35 -6.60
CA PHE A 111 6.82 -2.36 -7.15
C PHE A 111 7.56 -1.14 -7.71
N ALA A 112 8.72 -0.78 -7.18
CA ALA A 112 9.53 0.34 -7.64
C ALA A 112 9.83 0.30 -9.15
N SER A 113 10.11 -0.87 -9.70
CA SER A 113 10.36 -1.03 -11.14
C SER A 113 9.07 -0.87 -11.97
N LEU A 114 7.95 -1.39 -11.46
CA LEU A 114 6.66 -1.30 -12.12
C LEU A 114 6.11 0.14 -12.11
N SER A 115 6.29 0.87 -11.03
CA SER A 115 5.79 2.24 -10.88
C SER A 115 6.47 3.27 -11.80
N ARG A 116 7.62 2.91 -12.38
CA ARG A 116 8.39 3.78 -13.27
C ARG A 116 8.05 3.65 -14.75
N VAL A 117 7.25 2.65 -15.13
CA VAL A 117 6.88 2.51 -16.55
C VAL A 117 5.92 3.61 -16.95
N PRO A 118 6.04 4.15 -18.17
CA PRO A 118 5.19 5.23 -18.66
C PRO A 118 3.69 4.90 -18.64
N GLU A 119 3.37 3.61 -18.79
CA GLU A 119 2.01 3.09 -18.83
C GLU A 119 1.38 2.94 -17.44
N PHE A 120 2.13 3.24 -16.35
CA PHE A 120 1.58 3.12 -15.00
C PHE A 120 0.47 4.13 -14.77
N PRO A 121 -0.76 3.70 -14.42
CA PRO A 121 -1.98 4.50 -14.67
C PRO A 121 -2.33 5.50 -13.57
N ILE A 122 -1.62 5.48 -12.44
CA ILE A 122 -1.94 6.29 -11.25
C ILE A 122 -0.72 6.99 -10.68
N ALA A 123 -0.93 8.08 -9.95
CA ALA A 123 0.14 8.78 -9.27
C ALA A 123 0.66 7.94 -8.09
N VAL A 124 1.98 7.82 -8.01
CA VAL A 124 2.70 7.16 -6.93
C VAL A 124 3.94 7.97 -6.58
N PRO A 125 4.46 7.91 -5.34
CA PRO A 125 5.68 8.61 -5.01
C PRO A 125 6.84 8.13 -5.89
N TYR A 126 7.54 9.07 -6.52
CA TYR A 126 8.65 8.72 -7.40
C TYR A 126 9.77 8.00 -6.62
N VAL A 127 10.16 6.84 -7.11
CA VAL A 127 11.18 6.01 -6.45
C VAL A 127 12.57 6.44 -6.92
N GLN A 128 13.42 6.90 -6.01
CA GLN A 128 14.80 7.24 -6.24
C GLN A 128 15.72 6.02 -6.17
N PHE A 129 15.47 5.14 -5.18
CA PHE A 129 16.23 3.91 -4.98
C PHE A 129 15.36 2.88 -4.25
N ALA A 130 15.46 1.63 -4.64
CA ALA A 130 14.80 0.52 -3.94
C ALA A 130 15.62 -0.76 -4.08
N ASP A 131 16.03 -1.35 -2.96
CA ASP A 131 16.69 -2.65 -2.95
C ASP A 131 16.26 -3.49 -1.75
N TYR A 132 16.44 -4.79 -1.88
CA TYR A 132 16.07 -5.78 -0.89
C TYR A 132 17.13 -6.86 -0.81
N GLN A 133 17.42 -7.33 0.40
CA GLN A 133 18.22 -8.53 0.61
C GLN A 133 17.32 -9.65 1.15
N HIS A 134 17.03 -10.65 0.34
CA HIS A 134 16.11 -11.73 0.67
C HIS A 134 16.57 -12.53 1.91
N ARG A 135 17.88 -12.79 2.02
CA ARG A 135 18.45 -13.57 3.13
C ARG A 135 18.13 -12.98 4.50
N SER A 136 18.32 -11.67 4.68
CA SER A 136 18.07 -10.99 5.96
C SER A 136 16.69 -10.35 6.06
N GLY A 137 15.93 -10.28 4.97
CA GLY A 137 14.67 -9.52 4.92
C GLY A 137 14.88 -8.02 5.09
N THR A 138 16.04 -7.52 4.70
CA THR A 138 16.35 -6.10 4.80
C THR A 138 15.95 -5.38 3.52
N ARG A 139 15.20 -4.29 3.66
CA ARG A 139 14.89 -3.39 2.55
C ARG A 139 15.41 -1.99 2.80
N MET A 140 15.63 -1.28 1.70
CA MET A 140 15.70 0.16 1.66
C MET A 140 14.87 0.65 0.48
N LEU A 141 13.98 1.61 0.75
CA LEU A 141 13.17 2.27 -0.27
C LEU A 141 13.28 3.78 -0.05
N ILE A 142 13.76 4.50 -1.06
CA ILE A 142 13.86 5.96 -1.06
C ILE A 142 12.92 6.49 -2.13
N THR A 143 11.93 7.27 -1.73
CA THR A 143 10.96 7.91 -2.62
C THR A 143 10.96 9.41 -2.46
N GLU A 144 10.31 10.13 -3.38
CA GLU A 144 9.88 11.48 -3.08
C GLU A 144 8.99 11.49 -1.84
N ARG A 145 9.03 12.59 -1.12
CA ARG A 145 8.18 12.82 0.05
C ARG A 145 6.96 13.63 -0.37
N ILE A 146 5.79 13.06 -0.18
CA ILE A 146 4.52 13.78 -0.39
C ILE A 146 4.39 14.88 0.67
N ARG A 147 4.27 16.11 0.22
CA ARG A 147 4.09 17.28 1.08
C ARG A 147 2.61 17.60 1.25
N TYR A 148 2.02 16.96 2.23
CA TYR A 148 0.63 17.23 2.61
C TYR A 148 0.44 18.67 3.05
N GLY A 149 -0.65 19.30 2.59
CA GLY A 149 -0.99 20.70 2.90
C GLY A 149 -0.18 21.72 2.09
N ASP A 150 0.60 21.28 1.10
CA ASP A 150 1.43 22.15 0.27
C ASP A 150 1.15 21.93 -1.23
N LYS A 151 1.32 22.98 -2.04
CA LYS A 151 1.21 22.93 -3.53
C LYS A 151 -0.07 22.29 -4.07
N GLY A 152 -1.19 22.52 -3.38
CA GLY A 152 -2.50 22.01 -3.77
C GLY A 152 -2.76 20.56 -3.37
N ILE A 153 -1.83 19.90 -2.69
CA ILE A 153 -2.07 18.62 -2.03
C ILE A 153 -2.82 18.88 -0.72
N GLU A 154 -3.90 18.14 -0.50
CA GLU A 154 -4.69 18.25 0.72
C GLU A 154 -3.90 17.82 1.97
N ARG A 155 -4.42 18.11 3.16
CA ARG A 155 -3.83 17.62 4.42
C ARG A 155 -3.82 16.09 4.45
N HIS A 156 -2.93 15.51 5.23
CA HIS A 156 -2.94 14.07 5.47
C HIS A 156 -4.16 13.66 6.30
N TYR A 157 -4.91 12.68 5.84
CA TYR A 157 -5.99 12.06 6.59
C TYR A 157 -5.46 10.81 7.27
N HIS A 158 -5.51 10.81 8.60
CA HIS A 158 -4.94 9.75 9.41
C HIS A 158 -5.85 8.51 9.43
N LYS A 159 -5.25 7.38 9.64
CA LYS A 159 -5.94 6.10 9.71
C LYS A 159 -7.07 6.11 10.73
N CYS A 160 -8.22 5.59 10.35
CA CYS A 160 -9.45 5.53 11.14
C CYS A 160 -10.05 6.90 11.52
N LEU A 161 -9.61 7.98 10.88
CA LEU A 161 -10.20 9.31 11.03
C LEU A 161 -10.88 9.80 9.74
N ASP A 162 -11.39 8.86 8.98
CA ASP A 162 -12.04 9.09 7.68
C ASP A 162 -13.25 10.03 7.80
N TYR A 163 -13.91 10.04 8.97
CA TYR A 163 -15.02 10.95 9.30
C TYR A 163 -14.59 12.43 9.42
N GLU A 164 -13.29 12.72 9.51
CA GLU A 164 -12.77 14.10 9.50
C GLU A 164 -12.58 14.67 8.09
N MET A 165 -12.74 13.84 7.04
CA MET A 165 -12.61 14.31 5.67
C MET A 165 -13.78 15.21 5.28
N PRO A 166 -13.53 16.34 4.62
CA PRO A 166 -14.57 17.06 3.92
C PRO A 166 -15.02 16.21 2.72
N GLU A 167 -16.34 16.17 2.47
CA GLU A 167 -16.88 15.44 1.29
C GLU A 167 -16.32 14.00 1.13
N PRO A 168 -16.40 13.14 2.14
CA PRO A 168 -15.71 11.84 2.15
C PRO A 168 -16.10 10.94 0.97
N LEU A 169 -17.31 11.11 0.43
CA LEU A 169 -17.77 10.36 -0.74
C LEU A 169 -16.92 10.65 -1.98
N ASP A 170 -16.50 11.89 -2.20
CA ASP A 170 -15.67 12.28 -3.34
C ASP A 170 -14.25 11.73 -3.20
N HIS A 171 -13.71 11.69 -1.97
CA HIS A 171 -12.43 11.05 -1.67
C HIS A 171 -12.45 9.56 -1.96
N TYR A 172 -13.48 8.84 -1.52
CA TYR A 172 -13.63 7.42 -1.84
C TYR A 172 -13.85 7.17 -3.32
N ARG A 173 -14.56 8.04 -4.03
CA ARG A 173 -14.70 7.94 -5.50
C ARG A 173 -13.35 8.10 -6.20
N ALA A 174 -12.54 9.08 -5.79
CA ALA A 174 -11.20 9.29 -6.34
C ALA A 174 -10.31 8.08 -6.07
N LEU A 175 -10.33 7.55 -4.84
CA LEU A 175 -9.58 6.36 -4.42
C LEU A 175 -9.97 5.12 -5.23
N LEU A 176 -11.26 4.81 -5.30
CA LEU A 176 -11.77 3.67 -6.08
C LEU A 176 -11.50 3.82 -7.58
N THR A 177 -11.52 5.04 -8.10
CA THR A 177 -11.14 5.32 -9.50
C THR A 177 -9.66 5.00 -9.73
N ALA A 178 -8.76 5.35 -8.81
CA ALA A 178 -7.35 4.99 -8.91
C ALA A 178 -7.16 3.47 -8.90
N LEU A 179 -7.81 2.75 -7.98
CA LEU A 179 -7.76 1.29 -7.94
C LEU A 179 -8.33 0.64 -9.21
N ALA A 180 -9.44 1.16 -9.74
CA ALA A 180 -10.05 0.66 -10.97
C ALA A 180 -9.13 0.86 -12.19
N ARG A 181 -8.42 2.00 -12.27
CA ARG A 181 -7.43 2.26 -13.30
C ARG A 181 -6.27 1.26 -13.24
N LEU A 182 -5.73 1.02 -12.05
CA LEU A 182 -4.66 0.04 -11.87
C LEU A 182 -5.10 -1.37 -12.33
N ALA A 183 -6.23 -1.83 -11.83
CA ALA A 183 -6.78 -3.14 -12.18
C ALA A 183 -7.10 -3.26 -13.68
N GLY A 184 -7.70 -2.22 -14.25
CA GLY A 184 -8.04 -2.16 -15.68
C GLY A 184 -6.81 -2.18 -16.58
N THR A 185 -5.78 -1.39 -16.27
CA THR A 185 -4.52 -1.35 -17.04
C THR A 185 -3.77 -2.68 -16.95
N HIS A 186 -3.77 -3.34 -15.80
CA HIS A 186 -3.21 -4.69 -15.68
C HIS A 186 -3.98 -5.69 -16.53
N ARG A 187 -5.30 -5.71 -16.46
CA ARG A 187 -6.14 -6.67 -17.19
C ARG A 187 -6.14 -6.45 -18.72
N SER A 188 -5.94 -5.23 -19.16
CA SER A 188 -5.79 -4.93 -20.59
C SER A 188 -4.45 -5.33 -21.18
N GLY A 189 -3.49 -5.80 -20.34
CA GLY A 189 -2.15 -6.17 -20.76
C GLY A 189 -1.24 -4.98 -21.12
N CYS A 190 -1.64 -3.75 -20.76
CA CYS A 190 -0.84 -2.56 -21.03
C CYS A 190 0.41 -2.44 -20.16
N LEU A 191 0.45 -3.14 -19.00
CA LEU A 191 1.65 -3.19 -18.17
C LEU A 191 2.61 -4.27 -18.67
N PRO A 192 3.94 -4.03 -18.63
CA PRO A 192 4.93 -4.99 -19.08
C PRO A 192 4.81 -6.34 -18.36
N ALA A 193 4.60 -7.43 -19.12
CA ALA A 193 4.39 -8.77 -18.58
C ALA A 193 5.56 -9.25 -17.69
N GLY A 194 6.79 -8.92 -18.04
CA GLY A 194 7.98 -9.27 -17.24
C GLY A 194 8.02 -8.60 -15.87
N LEU A 195 7.33 -7.46 -15.69
CA LEU A 195 7.21 -6.80 -14.39
C LEU A 195 5.99 -7.30 -13.61
N THR A 196 4.85 -7.49 -14.27
CA THR A 196 3.63 -7.96 -13.61
C THR A 196 3.73 -9.42 -13.15
N SER A 197 4.51 -10.26 -13.86
CA SER A 197 4.81 -11.64 -13.44
C SER A 197 5.57 -11.75 -12.11
N ARG A 198 6.20 -10.65 -11.66
CA ARG A 198 6.86 -10.59 -10.35
C ARG A 198 5.86 -10.50 -9.17
N PHE A 199 4.57 -10.34 -9.47
CA PHE A 199 3.46 -10.33 -8.53
C PHE A 199 2.51 -11.48 -8.87
N PRO A 200 2.92 -12.75 -8.65
CA PRO A 200 2.07 -13.88 -8.96
C PRO A 200 0.82 -13.88 -8.06
N LEU A 201 -0.26 -14.50 -8.57
CA LEU A 201 -1.41 -14.81 -7.71
C LEU A 201 -0.96 -15.84 -6.67
N ASP A 202 -0.91 -15.41 -5.43
CA ASP A 202 -0.65 -16.30 -4.30
C ASP A 202 -1.96 -16.57 -3.55
N VAL A 203 -2.54 -17.74 -3.80
CA VAL A 203 -3.79 -18.16 -3.13
C VAL A 203 -3.59 -18.27 -1.62
N ALA A 204 -2.37 -18.56 -1.19
CA ALA A 204 -2.02 -18.62 0.21
C ALA A 204 -1.92 -17.23 0.86
N ALA A 205 -1.47 -16.22 0.11
CA ALA A 205 -1.46 -14.82 0.50
C ALA A 205 -2.73 -14.07 0.09
N ALA A 206 -3.67 -14.72 -0.59
CA ALA A 206 -4.97 -14.11 -0.95
C ALA A 206 -5.81 -13.75 0.27
N THR A 207 -5.47 -14.26 1.42
CA THR A 207 -5.91 -13.76 2.73
C THR A 207 -4.88 -12.72 3.16
N VAL A 208 -5.06 -11.49 2.72
CA VAL A 208 -4.19 -10.38 3.11
C VAL A 208 -4.44 -10.07 4.58
N GLY A 209 -3.41 -10.17 5.34
CA GLY A 209 -3.43 -9.99 6.78
C GLY A 209 -2.84 -11.21 7.48
N ASP A 210 -2.59 -11.07 8.77
CA ASP A 210 -2.24 -12.22 9.58
C ASP A 210 -3.37 -13.25 9.42
N ARG A 211 -3.12 -14.34 8.71
CA ARG A 211 -4.00 -15.50 8.82
C ARG A 211 -4.27 -15.72 10.28
N ALA A 212 -5.50 -15.73 10.62
CA ALA A 212 -5.91 -16.11 11.95
C ALA A 212 -5.99 -17.64 12.04
N PRO A 213 -4.90 -18.39 12.21
CA PRO A 213 -4.99 -19.64 12.91
C PRO A 213 -5.22 -19.27 14.36
N LEU A 214 -6.39 -18.70 14.63
CA LEU A 214 -6.78 -18.49 15.99
C LEU A 214 -7.15 -19.87 16.51
N SER A 215 -6.27 -20.47 17.33
CA SER A 215 -6.67 -21.65 18.08
C SER A 215 -7.99 -21.36 18.80
N PRO A 216 -8.84 -22.36 19.04
CA PRO A 216 -10.13 -22.17 19.74
C PRO A 216 -9.99 -21.31 21.00
N ASP A 217 -8.92 -21.51 21.79
CA ASP A 217 -8.66 -20.75 23.02
C ASP A 217 -8.33 -19.27 22.73
N LYS A 218 -7.66 -18.96 21.61
CA LYS A 218 -7.39 -17.57 21.23
C LYS A 218 -8.66 -16.89 20.76
N LEU A 219 -9.50 -17.58 20.00
CA LEU A 219 -10.80 -17.08 19.58
C LEU A 219 -11.67 -16.76 20.79
N GLU A 220 -11.79 -17.69 21.73
CA GLU A 220 -12.60 -17.49 22.92
C GLU A 220 -12.13 -16.30 23.75
N ARG A 221 -10.81 -16.14 23.93
CA ARG A 221 -10.26 -14.94 24.58
C ARG A 221 -10.61 -13.65 23.84
N ARG A 222 -10.60 -13.66 22.49
CA ARG A 222 -10.97 -12.48 21.69
C ARG A 222 -12.45 -12.15 21.82
N PHE A 223 -13.32 -13.14 21.85
CA PHE A 223 -14.74 -12.92 22.09
C PHE A 223 -15.02 -12.36 23.49
N THR A 224 -14.33 -12.88 24.52
CA THR A 224 -14.43 -12.34 25.87
C THR A 224 -13.99 -10.88 25.92
N GLN A 225 -12.83 -10.56 25.33
CA GLN A 225 -12.33 -9.18 25.25
C GLN A 225 -13.31 -8.26 24.49
N LEU A 226 -13.92 -8.74 23.40
CA LEU A 226 -14.90 -7.96 22.66
C LEU A 226 -16.16 -7.72 23.51
N ALA A 227 -16.67 -8.73 24.18
CA ALA A 227 -17.83 -8.60 25.05
C ALA A 227 -17.58 -7.63 26.21
N GLU A 228 -16.40 -7.69 26.83
CA GLU A 228 -15.98 -6.73 27.86
C GLU A 228 -15.88 -5.31 27.32
N PHE A 229 -15.32 -5.15 26.10
CA PHE A 229 -15.22 -3.85 25.44
C PHE A 229 -16.61 -3.26 25.15
N VAL A 230 -17.53 -4.06 24.62
CA VAL A 230 -18.92 -3.65 24.36
C VAL A 230 -19.60 -3.19 25.65
N ALA A 231 -19.43 -3.95 26.74
CA ALA A 231 -20.02 -3.63 28.04
C ALA A 231 -19.44 -2.34 28.64
N THR A 232 -18.15 -2.10 28.44
CA THR A 232 -17.44 -0.95 29.02
C THR A 232 -17.59 0.33 28.17
N HIS A 233 -17.70 0.18 26.84
CA HIS A 233 -17.72 1.29 25.90
C HIS A 233 -18.86 1.20 24.88
N PRO A 234 -20.15 1.09 25.33
CA PRO A 234 -21.28 0.87 24.43
C PRO A 234 -21.48 1.98 23.41
N ALA A 235 -21.05 3.22 23.74
CA ALA A 235 -21.17 4.37 22.83
C ALA A 235 -20.17 4.35 21.65
N LEU A 236 -19.16 3.50 21.69
CA LEU A 236 -18.15 3.40 20.61
C LEU A 236 -18.53 2.42 19.50
N LEU A 237 -19.65 1.71 19.66
CA LEU A 237 -20.10 0.72 18.69
C LEU A 237 -21.53 1.04 18.23
N PRO A 238 -21.87 0.77 16.95
CA PRO A 238 -23.24 0.76 16.50
C PRO A 238 -24.09 -0.20 17.36
N ALA A 239 -25.31 0.19 17.70
CA ALA A 239 -26.19 -0.56 18.61
C ALA A 239 -26.41 -2.02 18.17
N ASN A 240 -26.48 -2.27 16.85
CA ASN A 240 -26.62 -3.62 16.29
C ASN A 240 -25.36 -4.49 16.50
N VAL A 241 -24.16 -3.89 16.49
CA VAL A 241 -22.87 -4.60 16.70
C VAL A 241 -22.64 -4.88 18.19
N GLY A 242 -23.12 -3.98 19.06
CA GLY A 242 -23.06 -4.15 20.52
C GLY A 242 -24.13 -5.05 21.10
N SER A 243 -25.08 -5.57 20.31
CA SER A 243 -26.18 -6.38 20.82
C SER A 243 -25.71 -7.79 21.24
N PRO A 244 -26.35 -8.38 22.29
CA PRO A 244 -26.06 -9.76 22.70
C PRO A 244 -26.28 -10.78 21.56
N GLU A 245 -27.28 -10.55 20.72
CA GLU A 245 -27.60 -11.40 19.57
C GLU A 245 -26.49 -11.38 18.52
N PHE A 246 -25.94 -10.20 18.22
CA PHE A 246 -24.80 -10.09 17.30
C PHE A 246 -23.57 -10.80 17.85
N LEU A 247 -23.23 -10.59 19.14
CA LEU A 247 -22.09 -11.23 19.77
C LEU A 247 -22.22 -12.76 19.81
N ALA A 248 -23.43 -13.27 20.06
CA ALA A 248 -23.70 -14.70 20.03
C ALA A 248 -23.51 -15.28 18.61
N ARG A 249 -24.06 -14.63 17.59
CA ARG A 249 -23.87 -15.04 16.19
C ARG A 249 -22.40 -14.97 15.76
N LEU A 250 -21.70 -13.91 16.11
CA LEU A 250 -20.28 -13.75 15.79
C LEU A 250 -19.45 -14.91 16.38
N ARG A 251 -19.73 -15.30 17.64
CA ARG A 251 -19.07 -16.43 18.30
C ARG A 251 -19.33 -17.76 17.59
N GLU A 252 -20.50 -17.94 16.99
CA GLU A 252 -20.86 -19.12 16.20
C GLU A 252 -20.26 -19.08 14.79
N ASP A 253 -20.35 -17.95 14.09
CA ASP A 253 -20.01 -17.83 12.68
C ASP A 253 -18.50 -17.79 12.43
N VAL A 254 -17.72 -17.10 13.28
CA VAL A 254 -16.27 -16.93 13.05
C VAL A 254 -15.50 -18.27 12.99
N PRO A 255 -15.73 -19.27 13.87
CA PRO A 255 -15.09 -20.57 13.74
C PRO A 255 -15.45 -21.30 12.44
N ARG A 256 -16.69 -21.14 11.97
CA ARG A 256 -17.18 -21.73 10.70
C ARG A 256 -16.47 -21.08 9.51
N ILE A 257 -16.37 -19.74 9.51
CA ILE A 257 -15.63 -19.01 8.46
C ILE A 257 -14.15 -19.43 8.45
N ALA A 258 -13.52 -19.51 9.61
CA ALA A 258 -12.12 -19.96 9.74
C ALA A 258 -11.91 -21.39 9.23
N HIS A 259 -12.88 -22.29 9.46
CA HIS A 259 -12.83 -23.64 8.93
C HIS A 259 -12.88 -23.68 7.39
N HIS A 260 -13.58 -22.74 6.76
CA HIS A 260 -13.74 -22.66 5.30
C HIS A 260 -12.76 -21.68 4.63
N GLU A 261 -11.79 -21.13 5.37
CA GLU A 261 -10.86 -20.10 4.86
C GLU A 261 -10.19 -20.51 3.55
N HIS A 262 -9.66 -21.73 3.45
CA HIS A 262 -9.03 -22.22 2.23
C HIS A 262 -9.99 -22.35 1.05
N THR A 263 -11.22 -22.78 1.31
CA THR A 263 -12.27 -22.88 0.28
C THR A 263 -12.64 -21.49 -0.24
N ILE A 264 -12.81 -20.54 0.66
CA ILE A 264 -13.11 -19.14 0.33
C ILE A 264 -11.97 -18.53 -0.49
N ALA A 265 -10.72 -18.70 -0.05
CA ALA A 265 -9.55 -18.23 -0.78
C ALA A 265 -9.46 -18.86 -2.17
N GLY A 266 -9.70 -20.16 -2.29
CA GLY A 266 -9.76 -20.87 -3.57
C GLY A 266 -10.84 -20.32 -4.51
N GLN A 267 -12.02 -20.04 -4.00
CA GLN A 267 -13.11 -19.44 -4.79
C GLN A 267 -12.78 -18.02 -5.24
N LEU A 268 -12.21 -17.18 -4.36
CA LEU A 268 -11.79 -15.83 -4.72
C LEU A 268 -10.69 -15.83 -5.79
N ALA A 269 -9.83 -16.85 -5.80
CA ALA A 269 -8.76 -17.00 -6.77
C ALA A 269 -9.20 -17.68 -8.08
N ALA A 270 -10.31 -18.41 -8.09
CA ALA A 270 -10.78 -19.16 -9.26
C ALA A 270 -11.47 -18.28 -10.31
N ASP A 271 -12.05 -17.16 -9.91
CA ASP A 271 -12.76 -16.28 -10.84
C ASP A 271 -11.79 -15.27 -11.49
N SER A 272 -11.23 -15.68 -12.63
CA SER A 272 -10.27 -14.89 -13.40
C SER A 272 -10.81 -13.52 -13.83
N ASP A 273 -12.13 -13.36 -13.94
CA ASP A 273 -12.75 -12.08 -14.31
C ASP A 273 -12.59 -11.01 -13.24
N TYR A 274 -12.34 -11.40 -12.01
CA TYR A 274 -12.14 -10.51 -10.88
C TYR A 274 -10.69 -10.41 -10.41
N LEU A 275 -9.76 -11.15 -11.05
CA LEU A 275 -8.35 -11.10 -10.69
C LEU A 275 -7.63 -9.96 -11.41
N ALA A 276 -6.91 -9.15 -10.67
CA ALA A 276 -6.07 -8.08 -11.19
C ALA A 276 -4.91 -7.77 -10.23
N LEU A 277 -3.94 -7.00 -10.74
CA LEU A 277 -2.97 -6.34 -9.87
C LEU A 277 -3.69 -5.25 -9.08
N CYS A 278 -3.65 -5.35 -7.77
CA CYS A 278 -4.36 -4.49 -6.85
C CYS A 278 -3.46 -4.04 -5.70
N HIS A 279 -3.91 -2.99 -5.03
CA HIS A 279 -3.34 -2.53 -3.77
C HIS A 279 -4.37 -2.73 -2.65
N TRP A 280 -4.20 -3.79 -1.85
CA TRP A 280 -5.18 -4.10 -0.81
C TRP A 280 -5.26 -3.04 0.30
N ASN A 281 -4.12 -2.49 0.70
CA ASN A 281 -4.04 -1.51 1.79
C ASN A 281 -4.16 -0.06 1.30
N ALA A 282 -4.96 0.18 0.26
CA ALA A 282 -5.23 1.50 -0.28
C ALA A 282 -6.25 2.26 0.58
N ASN A 283 -5.97 2.37 1.88
CA ASN A 283 -6.78 3.17 2.80
C ASN A 283 -6.51 4.66 2.60
N ILE A 284 -7.36 5.51 3.15
CA ILE A 284 -7.23 6.97 3.06
C ILE A 284 -5.89 7.46 3.59
N ASP A 285 -5.35 6.86 4.65
CA ASP A 285 -4.03 7.19 5.20
C ASP A 285 -2.85 6.81 4.29
N ASN A 286 -3.07 5.95 3.29
CA ASN A 286 -2.11 5.59 2.25
C ASN A 286 -2.37 6.28 0.92
N ALA A 287 -3.15 7.34 0.93
CA ALA A 287 -3.49 8.14 -0.23
C ALA A 287 -3.11 9.62 -0.02
N TRP A 288 -3.00 10.34 -1.11
CA TRP A 288 -3.02 11.80 -1.11
C TRP A 288 -3.93 12.31 -2.19
N PHE A 289 -4.52 13.49 -1.95
CA PHE A 289 -5.54 14.07 -2.80
C PHE A 289 -5.17 15.46 -3.23
N TRP A 290 -5.57 15.82 -4.46
CA TRP A 290 -5.43 17.17 -5.00
C TRP A 290 -6.50 17.45 -6.02
N ARG A 291 -6.84 18.74 -6.19
CA ARG A 291 -7.73 19.18 -7.27
C ARG A 291 -6.92 19.84 -8.40
N ARG A 292 -7.36 19.63 -9.62
CA ARG A 292 -6.86 20.34 -10.81
C ARG A 292 -7.81 21.48 -11.17
N GLY A 293 -7.50 22.22 -12.25
CA GLY A 293 -8.29 23.36 -12.71
C GLY A 293 -9.73 23.05 -13.13
N ASP A 294 -10.07 21.77 -13.30
CA ASP A 294 -11.42 21.25 -13.57
C ASP A 294 -12.21 20.92 -12.27
N ASP A 295 -11.66 21.25 -11.11
CA ASP A 295 -12.20 20.94 -9.79
C ASP A 295 -12.39 19.43 -9.47
N VAL A 296 -11.90 18.56 -10.33
CA VAL A 296 -11.96 17.11 -10.11
C VAL A 296 -10.94 16.70 -9.07
N LEU A 297 -11.37 15.94 -8.07
CA LEU A 297 -10.51 15.37 -7.05
C LEU A 297 -9.73 14.18 -7.63
N HIS A 298 -8.41 14.28 -7.57
CA HIS A 298 -7.48 13.23 -7.96
C HIS A 298 -6.90 12.53 -6.73
N CYS A 299 -6.49 11.28 -6.91
CA CYS A 299 -5.90 10.46 -5.86
C CYS A 299 -4.60 9.83 -6.33
N GLY A 300 -3.57 9.91 -5.51
CA GLY A 300 -2.35 9.12 -5.61
C GLY A 300 -2.26 8.12 -4.46
N LEU A 301 -1.50 7.02 -4.64
CA LEU A 301 -1.40 5.93 -3.67
C LEU A 301 0.05 5.64 -3.28
N MET A 302 0.26 5.33 -2.00
CA MET A 302 1.56 4.97 -1.43
C MET A 302 1.45 3.71 -0.57
N ASP A 303 2.58 3.25 -0.01
CA ASP A 303 2.71 2.06 0.86
C ASP A 303 2.32 0.74 0.19
N TRP A 304 3.04 0.40 -0.87
CA TRP A 304 2.77 -0.71 -1.79
C TRP A 304 3.17 -2.10 -1.26
N GLY A 305 3.38 -2.25 0.05
CA GLY A 305 3.71 -3.53 0.67
C GLY A 305 2.64 -4.61 0.51
N CYS A 306 1.40 -4.21 0.25
CA CYS A 306 0.27 -5.12 0.01
C CYS A 306 -0.17 -5.15 -1.46
N VAL A 307 0.74 -4.85 -2.41
CA VAL A 307 0.48 -4.99 -3.84
C VAL A 307 0.60 -6.45 -4.26
N GLY A 308 -0.32 -6.90 -5.10
CA GLY A 308 -0.31 -8.26 -5.65
C GLY A 308 -1.49 -8.51 -6.56
N GLN A 309 -1.45 -9.64 -7.27
CA GLN A 309 -2.63 -10.11 -7.97
C GLN A 309 -3.60 -10.73 -6.96
N MET A 310 -4.82 -10.23 -6.96
CA MET A 310 -5.88 -10.68 -6.04
C MET A 310 -7.25 -10.41 -6.64
N ASN A 311 -8.28 -10.91 -5.98
CA ASN A 311 -9.66 -10.56 -6.30
C ASN A 311 -9.90 -9.06 -5.99
N MET A 312 -10.39 -8.31 -6.98
CA MET A 312 -10.66 -6.87 -6.87
C MET A 312 -11.62 -6.52 -5.73
N GLY A 313 -12.55 -7.42 -5.38
CA GLY A 313 -13.43 -7.25 -4.23
C GLY A 313 -12.68 -7.14 -2.91
N MET A 314 -11.55 -7.83 -2.77
CA MET A 314 -10.68 -7.71 -1.58
C MET A 314 -10.03 -6.33 -1.50
N ALA A 315 -9.55 -5.80 -2.64
CA ALA A 315 -8.93 -4.48 -2.68
C ALA A 315 -9.96 -3.37 -2.37
N ILE A 316 -11.17 -3.48 -2.89
CA ILE A 316 -12.27 -2.54 -2.59
C ILE A 316 -12.61 -2.60 -1.10
N TRP A 317 -12.74 -3.79 -0.53
CA TRP A 317 -12.99 -3.94 0.91
C TRP A 317 -11.86 -3.31 1.74
N GLY A 318 -10.61 -3.57 1.37
CA GLY A 318 -9.46 -2.98 2.04
C GLY A 318 -9.49 -1.44 2.00
N ALA A 319 -9.79 -0.86 0.84
CA ALA A 319 -9.84 0.59 0.64
C ALA A 319 -10.97 1.26 1.45
N MET A 320 -12.11 0.58 1.60
CA MET A 320 -13.30 1.12 2.24
C MET A 320 -13.47 0.70 3.71
N SER A 321 -12.50 0.00 4.28
CA SER A 321 -12.61 -0.52 5.65
C SER A 321 -12.74 0.55 6.75
N GLY A 322 -12.37 1.81 6.45
CA GLY A 322 -12.54 2.95 7.34
C GLY A 322 -13.80 3.79 7.06
N ALA A 323 -14.57 3.45 6.00
CA ALA A 323 -15.74 4.23 5.63
C ALA A 323 -16.91 4.03 6.62
N GLU A 324 -17.63 5.09 6.89
CA GLU A 324 -18.87 5.00 7.66
C GLU A 324 -19.92 4.12 6.95
N THR A 325 -20.72 3.41 7.73
CA THR A 325 -21.69 2.41 7.22
C THR A 325 -22.66 3.01 6.20
N ASP A 326 -23.11 4.23 6.43
CA ASP A 326 -24.03 4.93 5.54
C ASP A 326 -23.38 5.35 4.22
N MET A 327 -22.06 5.65 4.25
CA MET A 327 -21.30 5.94 3.05
C MET A 327 -21.03 4.71 2.20
N CYS A 328 -20.80 3.54 2.82
CA CYS A 328 -20.65 2.29 2.08
C CYS A 328 -21.90 1.99 1.24
N GLY A 329 -23.08 2.16 1.81
CA GLY A 329 -24.36 2.04 1.09
C GLY A 329 -24.49 3.02 -0.07
N THR A 330 -24.15 4.29 0.15
CA THR A 330 -24.30 5.37 -0.84
C THR A 330 -23.23 5.32 -1.93
N ALA A 331 -21.96 5.09 -1.59
CA ALA A 331 -20.88 4.99 -2.57
C ALA A 331 -21.04 3.80 -3.51
N ILE A 332 -21.61 2.71 -3.01
CA ILE A 332 -21.91 1.50 -3.79
C ILE A 332 -23.22 1.66 -4.55
N SER A 333 -24.25 2.26 -3.97
CA SER A 333 -25.59 2.35 -4.56
C SER A 333 -25.74 3.46 -5.61
N THR A 334 -25.05 4.61 -5.50
CA THR A 334 -25.14 5.69 -6.52
C THR A 334 -24.51 5.32 -7.85
N ASN A 335 -23.61 4.33 -7.87
CA ASN A 335 -23.08 3.76 -9.12
C ASN A 335 -23.77 2.45 -9.52
N CYS A 336 -24.73 1.96 -8.74
CA CYS A 336 -25.38 0.67 -8.95
C CYS A 336 -26.82 0.66 -8.43
N CYS A 337 -27.74 1.25 -9.21
CA CYS A 337 -29.17 1.37 -8.88
C CYS A 337 -29.92 0.05 -8.71
N THR A 338 -29.29 -1.12 -8.59
CA THR A 338 -30.02 -2.39 -8.55
C THR A 338 -29.34 -3.49 -7.73
N CYS A 339 -28.56 -3.16 -6.69
CA CYS A 339 -27.68 -4.17 -6.15
C CYS A 339 -27.83 -4.53 -4.68
N SER A 340 -28.62 -5.56 -4.44
CA SER A 340 -28.69 -6.33 -3.17
C SER A 340 -27.93 -7.68 -3.21
N SER A 341 -27.01 -7.90 -4.17
CA SER A 341 -26.25 -9.16 -4.25
C SER A 341 -24.76 -8.96 -4.60
N PRO A 342 -23.87 -9.89 -4.23
CA PRO A 342 -22.44 -9.85 -4.62
C PRO A 342 -22.20 -9.71 -6.13
N LYS A 343 -23.11 -10.22 -6.97
CA LYS A 343 -23.06 -10.08 -8.44
C LYS A 343 -23.14 -8.64 -8.90
N SER A 344 -23.74 -7.79 -8.14
CA SER A 344 -23.95 -6.40 -8.47
C SER A 344 -22.79 -5.48 -8.07
N ILE A 345 -22.07 -5.76 -7.00
CA ILE A 345 -20.79 -5.11 -6.70
C ILE A 345 -19.82 -5.38 -7.84
N ALA A 346 -19.82 -6.61 -8.32
CA ALA A 346 -19.03 -7.03 -9.48
C ALA A 346 -19.41 -6.31 -10.77
N ALA A 347 -20.69 -6.03 -11.00
CA ALA A 347 -21.14 -5.28 -12.17
C ALA A 347 -20.74 -3.80 -12.10
N ALA A 348 -20.78 -3.17 -10.91
CA ALA A 348 -20.31 -1.80 -10.69
C ALA A 348 -18.81 -1.67 -10.94
N VAL A 349 -18.00 -2.63 -10.46
CA VAL A 349 -16.57 -2.71 -10.72
C VAL A 349 -16.30 -2.87 -12.23
N ARG A 350 -17.06 -3.73 -12.95
CA ARG A 350 -16.93 -3.88 -14.40
C ARG A 350 -17.24 -2.58 -15.15
N THR A 351 -18.24 -1.83 -14.72
CA THR A 351 -18.62 -0.56 -15.33
C THR A 351 -17.53 0.51 -15.10
N SER A 352 -17.02 0.60 -13.87
CA SER A 352 -15.94 1.52 -13.53
C SER A 352 -14.63 1.17 -14.27
N ILE A 353 -14.32 -0.12 -14.44
CA ILE A 353 -13.19 -0.60 -15.23
C ILE A 353 -13.37 -0.25 -16.71
N ARG A 354 -14.57 -0.40 -17.29
CA ARG A 354 -14.85 0.00 -18.68
C ARG A 354 -14.70 1.49 -18.90
N ILE A 355 -15.12 2.34 -17.97
CA ILE A 355 -14.93 3.79 -18.03
C ILE A 355 -13.43 4.14 -17.91
N GLY A 356 -12.68 3.45 -17.04
CA GLY A 356 -11.22 3.63 -16.93
C GLY A 356 -10.46 3.21 -18.18
N CYS A 357 -10.89 2.14 -18.86
CA CYS A 357 -10.26 1.66 -20.10
C CYS A 357 -10.60 2.53 -21.32
N ALA A 358 -11.75 3.20 -21.34
CA ALA A 358 -12.13 4.10 -22.46
C ALA A 358 -11.27 5.37 -22.54
N GLY A 359 -10.53 5.70 -21.47
CA GLY A 359 -9.61 6.85 -21.43
C GLY A 359 -8.15 6.53 -21.77
N THR A 360 -7.79 5.26 -21.91
CA THR A 360 -6.42 4.83 -22.26
C THR A 360 -6.42 4.19 -23.64
N HIS A 361 -6.32 5.02 -24.69
CA HIS A 361 -5.88 4.52 -26.00
C HIS A 361 -4.42 4.08 -25.87
N CYS A 362 -4.20 2.78 -25.73
CA CYS A 362 -2.90 2.18 -25.98
C CYS A 362 -2.63 2.30 -27.49
N SER A 363 -1.94 3.37 -27.91
CA SER A 363 -1.42 3.47 -29.26
C SER A 363 -0.28 2.46 -29.37
N THR A 364 -0.51 1.36 -30.08
CA THR A 364 0.57 0.52 -30.60
C THR A 364 1.51 1.38 -31.42
N PRO A 365 2.82 1.40 -31.14
CA PRO A 365 3.77 2.02 -32.05
C PRO A 365 3.84 1.21 -33.37
N PRO A 366 4.15 1.87 -34.50
CA PRO A 366 4.26 1.23 -35.79
C PRO A 366 5.40 0.22 -35.91
#